data_dd141cc900f7a20322f6f9813ac05a21
#
_entry.id   dd141cc900f7a20322f6f9813ac05a21
#
_cell.length_a   1.000
_cell.length_b   1.000
_cell.length_c   1.000
_cell.angle_alpha   90.00
_cell.angle_beta   90.00
_cell.angle_gamma   90.00
#
_symmetry.space_group_name_H-M   'P 1'
#
loop_
_entity.id
_entity.type
_entity.pdbx_description
1 polymer ?
#
loop_
_entity_poly.entity_id
_entity_poly.type
_entity_poly.pdbx_seq_one_letter_code
_entity_poly.pdbx_strand_id
1 'polypeptide(L)'
;LACTSDKEPGKRATGDWGGLIICGNARVNQTKRPVIEGGPGTEYGNTTSDEFNGESSGKLKYVRIEFAGYPLEPDKEINGLTFGGVGSGTEVEFVQVSYSNDDSYEWFGGTVNAKHLVAYKGWDDDFDTDYGYTGNLQFLLSVRDKDIADTSDSNGFESDNDASGS
;
A
#
# COMPACT_ATOMS: atom_id res chain seq x y z
N LEU A 1 -17.49 -4.65 -0.45
CA LEU A 1 -16.67 -5.86 -0.45
C LEU A 1 -15.81 -5.88 0.80
N ALA A 2 -15.63 -7.05 1.41
CA ALA A 2 -14.65 -7.26 2.48
C ALA A 2 -13.66 -8.35 2.06
N CYS A 3 -12.36 -8.04 2.14
CA CYS A 3 -11.25 -8.97 2.02
C CYS A 3 -10.68 -9.14 3.43
N THR A 4 -10.79 -10.33 3.98
CA THR A 4 -10.47 -10.55 5.39
C THR A 4 -9.93 -11.96 5.61
N SER A 5 -9.33 -12.19 6.77
CA SER A 5 -8.88 -13.51 7.21
C SER A 5 -10.00 -14.55 7.11
N ASP A 6 -9.68 -15.75 6.64
CA ASP A 6 -10.58 -16.91 6.58
C ASP A 6 -10.78 -17.61 7.93
N LYS A 7 -10.04 -17.18 8.95
CA LYS A 7 -10.19 -17.69 10.31
C LYS A 7 -11.52 -17.27 10.93
N GLU A 8 -11.99 -18.06 11.88
CA GLU A 8 -13.20 -17.75 12.65
C GLU A 8 -13.11 -16.37 13.33
N PRO A 9 -14.23 -15.62 13.41
CA PRO A 9 -14.27 -14.39 14.17
C PRO A 9 -13.75 -14.58 15.61
N GLY A 10 -12.88 -13.72 16.07
CA GLY A 10 -12.22 -13.82 17.37
C GLY A 10 -10.93 -14.66 17.39
N LYS A 11 -10.56 -15.28 16.26
CA LYS A 11 -9.25 -15.91 16.05
C LYS A 11 -8.40 -15.19 14.99
N ARG A 12 -8.95 -14.14 14.41
CA ARG A 12 -8.28 -13.31 13.42
C ARG A 12 -7.19 -12.47 14.07
N ALA A 13 -6.06 -12.35 13.40
CA ALA A 13 -4.92 -11.57 13.84
C ALA A 13 -4.29 -10.83 12.65
N THR A 14 -3.52 -9.79 12.93
CA THR A 14 -2.68 -9.12 11.94
C THR A 14 -1.79 -10.13 11.23
N GLY A 15 -1.54 -9.93 9.94
CA GLY A 15 -0.71 -10.84 9.16
C GLY A 15 -1.33 -12.20 8.82
N ASP A 16 -2.64 -12.38 8.96
CA ASP A 16 -3.30 -13.64 8.62
C ASP A 16 -3.24 -13.99 7.14
N TRP A 17 -3.07 -12.99 6.27
CA TRP A 17 -2.93 -13.15 4.82
C TRP A 17 -2.12 -11.99 4.21
N GLY A 18 -1.69 -12.11 2.96
CA GLY A 18 -0.79 -11.17 2.33
C GLY A 18 -1.31 -9.75 2.22
N GLY A 19 -2.54 -9.56 1.75
CA GLY A 19 -3.07 -8.25 1.43
C GLY A 19 -3.45 -8.12 -0.05
N LEU A 20 -3.76 -6.89 -0.48
CA LEU A 20 -4.12 -6.60 -1.86
C LEU A 20 -3.01 -5.79 -2.53
N ILE A 21 -2.50 -6.30 -3.65
CA ILE A 21 -1.44 -5.66 -4.45
C ILE A 21 -1.99 -5.31 -5.82
N ILE A 22 -1.80 -4.06 -6.26
CA ILE A 22 -2.16 -3.58 -7.60
C ILE A 22 -0.90 -3.07 -8.28
N CYS A 23 -0.53 -3.65 -9.41
CA CYS A 23 0.61 -3.25 -10.21
C CYS A 23 0.17 -2.58 -11.51
N GLY A 24 0.87 -1.52 -11.89
CA GLY A 24 0.72 -0.80 -13.14
C GLY A 24 2.07 -0.50 -13.79
N ASN A 25 2.06 0.36 -14.80
CA ASN A 25 3.27 0.77 -15.52
C ASN A 25 3.49 2.29 -15.49
N ALA A 26 2.85 3.02 -14.58
CA ALA A 26 3.11 4.44 -14.40
C ALA A 26 4.51 4.68 -13.83
N ARG A 27 4.97 5.92 -13.92
CA ARG A 27 6.36 6.32 -13.59
C ARG A 27 6.74 5.96 -12.16
N VAL A 28 7.96 5.41 -12.05
CA VAL A 28 8.70 5.26 -10.78
C VAL A 28 10.08 5.90 -10.95
N ASN A 29 10.67 6.43 -9.87
CA ASN A 29 11.98 7.10 -9.94
C ASN A 29 13.18 6.15 -9.84
N GLN A 30 12.96 4.86 -9.94
CA GLN A 30 14.00 3.85 -9.87
C GLN A 30 14.78 3.70 -11.18
N THR A 31 16.04 3.26 -11.11
CA THR A 31 16.89 3.02 -12.30
C THR A 31 16.54 1.73 -13.03
N LYS A 32 15.89 0.80 -12.38
CA LYS A 32 15.37 -0.47 -12.92
C LYS A 32 13.94 -0.65 -12.44
N ARG A 33 13.15 -1.40 -13.19
CA ARG A 33 11.80 -1.76 -12.73
C ARG A 33 11.91 -2.50 -11.40
N PRO A 34 11.29 -1.97 -10.35
CA PRO A 34 11.28 -2.67 -9.07
C PRO A 34 10.37 -3.89 -9.12
N VAL A 35 10.56 -4.77 -8.15
CA VAL A 35 9.75 -5.96 -7.93
C VAL A 35 8.97 -5.75 -6.65
N ILE A 36 7.71 -6.14 -6.63
CA ILE A 36 6.89 -6.08 -5.41
C ILE A 36 7.56 -6.87 -4.30
N GLU A 37 7.71 -6.25 -3.18
CA GLU A 37 8.23 -6.84 -1.96
C GLU A 37 7.37 -8.05 -1.57
N GLY A 38 8.03 -9.14 -1.21
CA GLY A 38 7.32 -10.37 -0.91
C GLY A 38 6.59 -11.04 -2.08
N GLY A 39 6.66 -10.49 -3.30
CA GLY A 39 6.00 -11.05 -4.47
C GLY A 39 6.91 -12.00 -5.27
N PRO A 40 6.34 -12.92 -6.06
CA PRO A 40 7.10 -13.90 -6.85
C PRO A 40 7.71 -13.29 -8.13
N GLY A 41 8.45 -12.18 -8.01
CA GLY A 41 9.13 -11.54 -9.13
C GLY A 41 8.23 -10.68 -10.03
N THR A 42 7.14 -10.16 -9.51
CA THR A 42 6.26 -9.24 -10.25
C THR A 42 6.90 -7.86 -10.34
N GLU A 43 7.40 -7.53 -11.53
CA GLU A 43 7.90 -6.18 -11.83
C GLU A 43 6.76 -5.20 -12.07
N TYR A 44 6.96 -3.94 -11.67
CA TYR A 44 5.97 -2.88 -11.89
C TYR A 44 6.65 -1.57 -12.31
N GLY A 45 5.84 -0.59 -12.66
CA GLY A 45 6.26 0.77 -12.97
C GLY A 45 7.02 0.91 -14.29
N ASN A 46 7.31 2.14 -14.65
CA ASN A 46 8.14 2.54 -15.78
C ASN A 46 9.24 3.50 -15.31
N THR A 47 10.48 3.21 -15.63
CA THR A 47 11.64 3.96 -15.15
C THR A 47 12.10 5.06 -16.12
N THR A 48 11.56 5.12 -17.33
CA THR A 48 12.08 5.99 -18.41
C THR A 48 11.03 6.88 -19.06
N SER A 49 9.75 6.60 -18.91
CA SER A 49 8.68 7.27 -19.65
C SER A 49 7.46 7.53 -18.77
N ASP A 50 6.78 8.65 -19.02
CA ASP A 50 5.52 9.02 -18.38
C ASP A 50 4.29 8.58 -19.19
N GLU A 51 4.51 7.81 -20.26
CA GLU A 51 3.46 7.37 -21.21
C GLU A 51 2.29 6.68 -20.53
N PHE A 52 2.57 5.91 -19.48
CA PHE A 52 1.57 5.12 -18.74
C PHE A 52 1.01 5.81 -17.49
N ASN A 53 1.39 7.07 -17.23
CA ASN A 53 0.93 7.79 -16.03
C ASN A 53 -0.60 7.97 -15.97
N GLY A 54 -1.27 7.91 -17.11
CA GLY A 54 -2.73 7.98 -17.22
C GLY A 54 -3.44 6.63 -17.31
N GLU A 55 -2.73 5.50 -17.21
CA GLU A 55 -3.35 4.18 -17.34
C GLU A 55 -4.31 3.87 -16.19
N SER A 56 -5.19 2.88 -16.41
CA SER A 56 -6.13 2.41 -15.41
C SER A 56 -5.90 0.93 -15.10
N SER A 57 -5.66 0.61 -13.85
CA SER A 57 -5.67 -0.74 -13.30
C SER A 57 -7.06 -1.15 -12.76
N GLY A 58 -8.08 -0.33 -12.98
CA GLY A 58 -9.45 -0.63 -12.62
C GLY A 58 -10.06 0.30 -11.57
N LYS A 59 -10.98 -0.23 -10.78
CA LYS A 59 -11.73 0.54 -9.76
C LYS A 59 -11.77 -0.22 -8.43
N LEU A 60 -11.36 0.46 -7.38
CA LEU A 60 -11.41 -0.04 -6.00
C LEU A 60 -12.26 0.91 -5.16
N LYS A 61 -13.53 0.54 -4.97
CA LYS A 61 -14.49 1.36 -4.23
C LYS A 61 -15.31 0.55 -3.22
N TYR A 62 -15.52 1.14 -2.04
CA TYR A 62 -16.30 0.54 -0.96
C TYR A 62 -15.74 -0.83 -0.54
N VAL A 63 -14.43 -0.86 -0.27
CA VAL A 63 -13.69 -2.07 0.08
C VAL A 63 -13.16 -1.96 1.50
N ARG A 64 -13.24 -3.05 2.27
CA ARG A 64 -12.50 -3.24 3.52
C ARG A 64 -11.48 -4.35 3.34
N ILE A 65 -10.28 -4.10 3.82
CA ILE A 65 -9.16 -5.04 3.88
C ILE A 65 -8.83 -5.18 5.37
N GLU A 66 -8.84 -6.39 5.88
CA GLU A 66 -8.70 -6.62 7.31
C GLU A 66 -7.74 -7.77 7.60
N PHE A 67 -6.85 -7.58 8.58
CA PHE A 67 -5.90 -8.61 9.06
C PHE A 67 -4.86 -9.05 8.01
N ALA A 68 -4.50 -8.17 7.11
CA ALA A 68 -3.45 -8.38 6.10
C ALA A 68 -2.04 -8.12 6.67
N GLY A 69 -1.03 -8.16 5.83
CA GLY A 69 0.34 -7.84 6.22
C GLY A 69 1.16 -9.08 6.58
N TYR A 70 1.01 -10.19 5.84
CA TYR A 70 1.75 -11.42 6.14
C TYR A 70 3.27 -11.21 5.97
N PRO A 71 4.08 -11.45 7.01
CA PRO A 71 5.53 -11.37 6.92
C PRO A 71 6.07 -12.58 6.15
N LEU A 72 6.63 -12.35 4.98
CA LEU A 72 7.22 -13.40 4.15
C LEU A 72 8.64 -13.76 4.58
N GLU A 73 9.43 -12.75 4.89
CA GLU A 73 10.79 -12.84 5.44
C GLU A 73 10.98 -11.65 6.40
N PRO A 74 11.97 -11.67 7.30
CA PRO A 74 12.33 -10.47 8.06
C PRO A 74 12.59 -9.28 7.12
N ASP A 75 12.02 -8.13 7.41
CA ASP A 75 12.09 -6.90 6.62
C ASP A 75 11.53 -7.05 5.19
N LYS A 76 10.56 -7.95 4.99
CA LYS A 76 9.82 -8.15 3.73
C LYS A 76 8.38 -8.55 4.01
N GLU A 77 7.63 -7.64 4.46
CA GLU A 77 6.22 -7.77 4.73
C GLU A 77 5.40 -7.35 3.49
N ILE A 78 4.15 -7.77 3.47
CA ILE A 78 3.18 -7.29 2.48
C ILE A 78 2.24 -6.33 3.20
N ASN A 79 2.05 -5.15 2.63
CA ASN A 79 1.13 -4.15 3.18
C ASN A 79 -0.34 -4.56 3.09
N GLY A 80 -1.19 -3.86 3.80
CA GLY A 80 -2.63 -4.04 3.67
C GLY A 80 -3.11 -3.81 2.24
N LEU A 81 -2.73 -2.67 1.66
CA LEU A 81 -3.00 -2.32 0.27
C LEU A 81 -1.77 -1.67 -0.37
N THR A 82 -1.18 -2.35 -1.34
CA THR A 82 0.01 -1.92 -2.06
C THR A 82 -0.31 -1.47 -3.49
N PHE A 83 0.23 -0.32 -3.89
CA PHE A 83 0.18 0.19 -5.26
C PHE A 83 1.59 0.28 -5.85
N GLY A 84 1.92 -0.55 -6.80
CA GLY A 84 3.20 -0.52 -7.53
C GLY A 84 3.06 0.15 -8.89
N GLY A 85 3.52 1.41 -9.06
CA GLY A 85 3.50 2.12 -10.34
C GLY A 85 2.10 2.26 -10.96
N VAL A 86 1.07 2.53 -10.16
CA VAL A 86 -0.32 2.60 -10.63
C VAL A 86 -0.64 3.97 -11.19
N GLY A 87 -1.29 4.01 -12.36
CA GLY A 87 -1.62 5.25 -13.08
C GLY A 87 -2.88 5.96 -12.61
N SER A 88 -2.98 7.25 -12.93
CA SER A 88 -4.05 8.16 -12.49
C SER A 88 -5.44 7.85 -13.04
N GLY A 89 -5.54 6.99 -14.06
CA GLY A 89 -6.83 6.48 -14.55
C GLY A 89 -7.47 5.45 -13.63
N THR A 90 -6.76 4.97 -12.61
CA THR A 90 -7.29 4.04 -11.61
C THR A 90 -8.14 4.80 -10.59
N GLU A 91 -9.32 4.29 -10.29
CA GLU A 91 -10.23 4.91 -9.30
C GLU A 91 -10.12 4.23 -7.94
N VAL A 92 -9.70 4.98 -6.90
CA VAL A 92 -9.56 4.47 -5.53
C VAL A 92 -10.32 5.37 -4.57
N GLU A 93 -11.44 4.88 -4.03
CA GLU A 93 -12.28 5.66 -3.13
C GLU A 93 -13.00 4.77 -2.10
N PHE A 94 -13.18 5.31 -0.89
CA PHE A 94 -13.91 4.64 0.18
C PHE A 94 -13.32 3.25 0.48
N VAL A 95 -12.02 3.24 0.78
CA VAL A 95 -11.30 2.03 1.17
C VAL A 95 -10.91 2.14 2.65
N GLN A 96 -11.09 1.07 3.39
CA GLN A 96 -10.64 0.94 4.76
C GLN A 96 -9.69 -0.25 4.88
N VAL A 97 -8.50 -0.01 5.41
CA VAL A 97 -7.56 -1.04 5.86
C VAL A 97 -7.59 -1.09 7.39
N SER A 98 -7.69 -2.28 7.95
CA SER A 98 -7.75 -2.47 9.39
C SER A 98 -6.87 -3.63 9.83
N TYR A 99 -6.12 -3.41 10.89
CA TYR A 99 -5.28 -4.44 11.51
C TYR A 99 -4.27 -5.05 10.54
N SER A 100 -3.64 -4.21 9.70
CA SER A 100 -2.48 -4.63 8.91
C SER A 100 -1.30 -4.91 9.85
N ASN A 101 -0.47 -5.90 9.54
CA ASN A 101 0.75 -6.20 10.30
C ASN A 101 1.98 -5.44 9.80
N ASP A 102 1.81 -4.70 8.76
CA ASP A 102 2.73 -3.78 8.13
C ASP A 102 1.93 -2.52 7.78
N ASP A 103 2.38 -1.73 6.81
CA ASP A 103 1.65 -0.54 6.42
C ASP A 103 0.19 -0.81 6.09
N SER A 104 -0.65 0.14 6.40
CA SER A 104 -2.04 0.08 5.97
C SER A 104 -2.15 0.32 4.48
N TYR A 105 -1.47 1.35 3.96
CA TYR A 105 -1.40 1.68 2.53
C TYR A 105 0.01 2.06 2.15
N GLU A 106 0.51 1.52 1.04
CA GLU A 106 1.79 1.94 0.50
C GLU A 106 1.74 2.17 -1.02
N TRP A 107 2.37 3.28 -1.47
CA TRP A 107 2.47 3.67 -2.87
C TRP A 107 3.93 3.69 -3.32
N PHE A 108 4.34 2.68 -4.05
CA PHE A 108 5.64 2.62 -4.72
C PHE A 108 5.57 3.32 -6.08
N GLY A 109 5.75 4.64 -6.11
CA GLY A 109 5.66 5.44 -7.33
C GLY A 109 4.26 5.50 -7.93
N GLY A 110 4.20 5.88 -9.20
CA GLY A 110 2.94 6.03 -9.92
C GLY A 110 2.24 7.37 -9.66
N THR A 111 1.03 7.48 -10.17
CA THR A 111 0.27 8.73 -10.24
C THR A 111 -1.19 8.57 -9.82
N VAL A 112 -1.56 7.42 -9.25
CA VAL A 112 -2.93 7.14 -8.83
C VAL A 112 -3.41 8.13 -7.78
N ASN A 113 -4.64 8.62 -7.94
CA ASN A 113 -5.28 9.46 -6.94
C ASN A 113 -6.19 8.60 -6.05
N ALA A 114 -6.17 8.86 -4.75
CA ALA A 114 -7.03 8.16 -3.81
C ALA A 114 -7.67 9.11 -2.80
N LYS A 115 -8.90 8.81 -2.40
CA LYS A 115 -9.61 9.63 -1.41
C LYS A 115 -10.59 8.82 -0.56
N HIS A 116 -10.94 9.39 0.59
CA HIS A 116 -11.81 8.75 1.58
C HIS A 116 -11.23 7.40 2.04
N LEU A 117 -9.98 7.44 2.49
CA LEU A 117 -9.27 6.28 3.00
C LEU A 117 -9.27 6.27 4.53
N VAL A 118 -9.39 5.09 5.11
CA VAL A 118 -9.30 4.89 6.54
C VAL A 118 -8.23 3.84 6.82
N ALA A 119 -7.22 4.19 7.58
CA ALA A 119 -6.28 3.26 8.22
C ALA A 119 -6.71 3.09 9.69
N TYR A 120 -6.95 1.86 10.10
CA TYR A 120 -7.45 1.56 11.42
C TYR A 120 -6.59 0.51 12.13
N LYS A 121 -5.81 0.97 13.11
CA LYS A 121 -4.98 0.13 13.97
C LYS A 121 -4.02 -0.78 13.18
N GLY A 122 -3.33 -0.22 12.19
CA GLY A 122 -2.18 -0.84 11.55
C GLY A 122 -1.00 -0.96 12.51
N TRP A 123 -0.08 -1.83 12.19
CA TRP A 123 1.12 -2.06 13.00
C TRP A 123 2.20 -1.04 12.69
N ASP A 124 2.54 -0.86 11.41
CA ASP A 124 3.50 0.13 10.96
C ASP A 124 2.81 1.39 10.42
N ASP A 125 3.21 1.98 9.33
CA ASP A 125 2.68 3.25 8.87
C ASP A 125 1.23 3.16 8.35
N ASP A 126 0.49 4.24 8.49
CA ASP A 126 -0.89 4.24 8.00
C ASP A 126 -0.96 4.60 6.51
N PHE A 127 -0.13 5.54 6.07
CA PHE A 127 -0.04 5.97 4.67
C PHE A 127 1.42 6.22 4.33
N ASP A 128 2.02 5.35 3.54
CA ASP A 128 3.41 5.49 3.08
C ASP A 128 3.51 5.73 1.57
N THR A 129 4.40 6.63 1.17
CA THR A 129 4.65 6.95 -0.25
C THR A 129 6.14 6.93 -0.56
N ASP A 130 6.55 6.11 -1.51
CA ASP A 130 7.92 5.95 -1.93
C ASP A 130 8.08 5.98 -3.46
N TYR A 131 9.28 5.79 -3.96
CA TYR A 131 9.67 5.66 -5.37
C TYR A 131 9.12 6.74 -6.30
N GLY A 132 9.04 8.00 -5.78
CA GLY A 132 8.62 9.14 -6.57
C GLY A 132 7.12 9.17 -6.86
N TYR A 133 6.30 8.71 -5.94
CA TYR A 133 4.84 8.85 -6.05
C TYR A 133 4.43 10.31 -6.25
N THR A 134 3.55 10.58 -7.22
CA THR A 134 3.10 11.93 -7.58
C THR A 134 1.58 12.08 -7.65
N GLY A 135 0.83 11.11 -7.15
CA GLY A 135 -0.62 11.19 -7.05
C GLY A 135 -1.11 12.15 -5.96
N ASN A 136 -2.42 12.29 -5.85
CA ASN A 136 -3.06 13.13 -4.82
C ASN A 136 -3.85 12.25 -3.85
N LEU A 137 -3.60 12.44 -2.57
CA LEU A 137 -4.31 11.78 -1.48
C LEU A 137 -5.18 12.81 -0.75
N GLN A 138 -6.46 12.50 -0.52
CA GLN A 138 -7.37 13.44 0.11
C GLN A 138 -8.40 12.73 1.01
N PHE A 139 -8.76 13.35 2.11
CA PHE A 139 -9.71 12.81 3.08
C PHE A 139 -9.23 11.48 3.66
N LEU A 140 -8.05 11.53 4.29
CA LEU A 140 -7.42 10.41 4.96
C LEU A 140 -7.76 10.45 6.46
N LEU A 141 -8.04 9.30 7.03
CA LEU A 141 -8.25 9.13 8.46
C LEU A 141 -7.33 8.03 8.99
N SER A 142 -6.40 8.41 9.85
CA SER A 142 -5.55 7.52 10.63
C SER A 142 -6.12 7.35 12.03
N VAL A 143 -6.32 6.13 12.46
CA VAL A 143 -6.77 5.78 13.82
C VAL A 143 -5.84 4.72 14.39
N ARG A 144 -4.83 5.15 15.12
CA ARG A 144 -3.79 4.27 15.69
C ARG A 144 -4.17 3.77 17.08
N ASP A 145 -3.63 2.63 17.44
CA ASP A 145 -3.66 2.12 18.81
C ASP A 145 -2.38 2.62 19.52
N LYS A 146 -2.53 3.20 20.68
CA LYS A 146 -1.41 3.77 21.45
C LYS A 146 -0.39 2.74 21.95
N ASP A 147 -0.74 1.47 21.93
CA ASP A 147 0.09 0.37 22.43
C ASP A 147 0.64 -0.51 21.28
N ILE A 148 0.45 -0.08 20.02
CA ILE A 148 0.90 -0.81 18.83
C ILE A 148 1.82 0.11 18.02
N ALA A 149 3.05 -0.35 17.78
CA ALA A 149 4.00 0.24 16.86
C ALA A 149 5.03 -0.81 16.45
N ASP A 150 5.59 -0.64 15.27
CA ASP A 150 6.74 -1.42 14.83
C ASP A 150 8.04 -0.93 15.47
N THR A 151 9.13 -1.67 15.26
CA THR A 151 10.47 -1.33 15.78
C THR A 151 11.14 -0.21 15.01
N SER A 152 10.68 0.08 13.80
CA SER A 152 11.19 1.10 12.87
C SER A 152 10.64 2.50 13.09
N ASP A 153 9.74 2.71 14.04
CA ASP A 153 8.92 3.92 14.27
C ASP A 153 7.69 3.99 13.34
N SER A 154 6.52 3.94 13.89
CA SER A 154 5.27 3.90 13.13
C SER A 154 4.59 5.26 13.07
N ASN A 155 4.27 5.72 11.86
CA ASN A 155 3.73 7.04 11.59
C ASN A 155 2.27 7.01 11.08
N GLY A 156 1.60 8.15 11.16
CA GLY A 156 0.34 8.34 10.46
C GLY A 156 0.53 8.61 8.97
N PHE A 157 1.71 9.16 8.61
CA PHE A 157 2.13 9.41 7.23
C PHE A 157 3.65 9.40 7.15
N GLU A 158 4.19 8.59 6.23
CA GLU A 158 5.59 8.57 5.84
C GLU A 158 5.75 8.94 4.36
N SER A 159 6.88 9.50 3.98
CA SER A 159 7.13 9.85 2.58
C SER A 159 8.62 9.99 2.31
N ASP A 160 9.21 8.93 1.84
CA ASP A 160 10.66 8.85 1.61
C ASP A 160 11.11 9.33 0.23
N ASN A 161 10.23 9.33 -0.74
CA ASN A 161 10.49 9.55 -2.15
C ASN A 161 11.46 8.53 -2.78
N ASP A 162 12.54 8.20 -2.12
CA ASP A 162 13.48 7.12 -2.40
C ASP A 162 14.36 6.92 -1.17
N ALA A 163 14.15 5.87 -0.43
CA ALA A 163 14.89 5.55 0.79
C ALA A 163 16.41 5.38 0.55
N SER A 164 16.84 5.06 -0.68
CA SER A 164 18.26 5.00 -1.06
C SER A 164 18.87 6.36 -1.36
N GLY A 165 18.07 7.41 -1.50
CA GLY A 165 18.52 8.79 -1.65
C GLY A 165 19.21 9.11 -2.97
N SER A 166 18.77 8.54 -4.08
CA SER A 166 19.33 8.75 -5.42
C SER A 166 18.77 10.01 -6.11
#